data_c97d10bcca6a0467dfec58246cca1a18
#
_entry.id   c97d10bcca6a0467dfec58246cca1a18
#
_cell.length_a   1.000
_cell.length_b   1.000
_cell.length_c   1.000
_cell.angle_alpha   90.00
_cell.angle_beta   90.00
_cell.angle_gamma   90.00
#
_symmetry.space_group_name_H-M   'P 1'
#
loop_
_entity.id
_entity.type
_entity.pdbx_description
1 polymer ?
#
loop_
_entity_poly.entity_id
_entity_poly.type
_entity_poly.pdbx_seq_one_letter_code
_entity_poly.pdbx_strand_id
1 'polypeptide(L)'
;MRSTIKYVRKIMQLASVLTLILMFATVAWPQKNQKKLAAKAEESKKAADAFTEIMNVPDKAIPQSLLDKAEAIAVFPGVIKGGFIVGARGGHGVVSRRVPGGWSPPAFFNIGGGSFGLLIGAEKTDFVLLFMNTGALEGLLKDKFELGGEAGVAAGPVGRSTAASTDVLLKAQILSYSRSKGVFAGLELKGTVIDPDNDDNVAVYGIKANEILSSGHKWTMSQTPAGVRIFPQTLARYSTRR
;
A
#
# COMPACT_ATOMS: atom_id res chain seq x y z
N MET A 1 17.01 42.03 -52.95
CA MET A 1 17.98 41.05 -52.38
C MET A 1 18.23 41.19 -50.86
N ARG A 2 18.31 42.37 -50.24
CA ARG A 2 18.50 42.52 -48.76
C ARG A 2 17.30 42.15 -47.90
N SER A 3 16.08 42.25 -48.42
CA SER A 3 14.84 41.91 -47.71
C SER A 3 14.67 40.37 -47.52
N THR A 4 14.97 39.59 -48.55
CA THR A 4 14.82 38.13 -48.52
C THR A 4 15.76 37.45 -47.51
N ILE A 5 16.99 38.00 -47.37
CA ILE A 5 17.96 37.49 -46.38
C ILE A 5 17.51 37.73 -44.95
N LYS A 6 16.84 38.85 -44.64
CA LYS A 6 16.28 39.12 -43.30
C LYS A 6 15.14 38.17 -42.96
N TYR A 7 14.29 37.78 -43.89
CA TYR A 7 13.21 36.83 -43.67
C TYR A 7 13.74 35.41 -43.42
N VAL A 8 14.68 34.95 -44.23
CA VAL A 8 15.33 33.65 -44.05
C VAL A 8 16.00 33.55 -42.69
N ARG A 9 16.71 34.60 -42.25
CA ARG A 9 17.36 34.62 -40.91
C ARG A 9 16.36 34.57 -39.75
N LYS A 10 15.20 35.25 -39.89
CA LYS A 10 14.13 35.18 -38.87
C LYS A 10 13.46 33.79 -38.80
N ILE A 11 13.25 33.16 -39.92
CA ILE A 11 12.69 31.80 -39.98
C ILE A 11 13.67 30.79 -39.37
N MET A 12 14.96 30.90 -39.64
CA MET A 12 15.99 30.04 -39.01
C MET A 12 16.07 30.26 -37.49
N GLN A 13 15.95 31.49 -36.98
CA GLN A 13 15.92 31.76 -35.56
C GLN A 13 14.68 31.25 -34.87
N LEU A 14 13.51 31.35 -35.51
CA LEU A 14 12.24 30.76 -35.02
C LEU A 14 12.30 29.22 -35.03
N ALA A 15 12.88 28.60 -36.02
CA ALA A 15 13.04 27.15 -36.08
C ALA A 15 14.02 26.64 -35.00
N SER A 16 15.10 27.36 -34.71
CA SER A 16 16.07 27.00 -33.66
C SER A 16 15.47 27.14 -32.24
N VAL A 17 14.63 28.17 -32.01
CA VAL A 17 13.91 28.32 -30.74
C VAL A 17 12.88 27.22 -30.54
N LEU A 18 12.16 26.84 -31.60
CA LEU A 18 11.16 25.77 -31.54
C LEU A 18 11.79 24.39 -31.28
N THR A 19 12.94 24.09 -31.88
CA THR A 19 13.70 22.85 -31.60
C THR A 19 14.26 22.84 -30.18
N LEU A 20 14.69 23.96 -29.62
CA LEU A 20 15.15 24.06 -28.25
C LEU A 20 14.00 23.80 -27.25
N ILE A 21 12.82 24.33 -27.51
CA ILE A 21 11.62 24.11 -26.67
C ILE A 21 11.17 22.64 -26.71
N LEU A 22 11.23 21.99 -27.89
CA LEU A 22 10.92 20.55 -28.01
C LEU A 22 11.92 19.67 -27.25
N MET A 23 13.20 20.01 -27.22
CA MET A 23 14.21 19.26 -26.44
C MET A 23 13.99 19.35 -24.94
N PHE A 24 13.54 20.49 -24.42
CA PHE A 24 13.25 20.64 -22.99
C PHE A 24 11.96 19.88 -22.55
N ALA A 25 10.98 19.73 -23.41
CA ALA A 25 9.73 19.04 -23.10
C ALA A 25 9.91 17.51 -22.92
N THR A 26 10.90 16.91 -23.54
CA THR A 26 11.16 15.46 -23.47
C THR A 26 11.93 15.01 -22.23
N VAL A 27 12.59 15.93 -21.52
CA VAL A 27 13.43 15.61 -20.33
C VAL A 27 12.62 15.66 -19.01
N ALA A 28 11.52 16.40 -18.97
CA ALA A 28 10.75 16.59 -17.75
C ALA A 28 9.84 15.38 -17.38
N TRP A 29 9.35 14.65 -18.35
CA TRP A 29 8.42 13.53 -18.13
C TRP A 29 9.08 12.29 -17.51
N PRO A 30 10.23 11.79 -17.95
CA PRO A 30 10.89 10.66 -17.30
C PRO A 30 11.34 10.95 -15.86
N GLN A 31 11.69 12.19 -15.54
CA GLN A 31 12.13 12.56 -14.19
C GLN A 31 11.00 12.50 -13.15
N LYS A 32 9.77 12.88 -13.51
CA LYS A 32 8.60 12.81 -12.62
C LYS A 32 8.23 11.37 -12.27
N ASN A 33 8.27 10.46 -13.26
CA ASN A 33 7.99 9.05 -13.05
C ASN A 33 9.07 8.35 -12.22
N GLN A 34 10.35 8.67 -12.43
CA GLN A 34 11.44 8.14 -11.61
C GLN A 34 11.33 8.56 -10.14
N LYS A 35 10.96 9.83 -9.87
CA LYS A 35 10.75 10.32 -8.51
C LYS A 35 9.57 9.61 -7.83
N LYS A 36 8.46 9.41 -8.53
CA LYS A 36 7.32 8.63 -8.02
C LYS A 36 7.70 7.17 -7.74
N LEU A 37 8.39 6.52 -8.67
CA LEU A 37 8.84 5.15 -8.48
C LEU A 37 9.77 5.01 -7.27
N ALA A 38 10.70 5.95 -7.07
CA ALA A 38 11.58 5.96 -5.90
C ALA A 38 10.79 6.15 -4.59
N ALA A 39 9.79 7.04 -4.57
CA ALA A 39 8.93 7.23 -3.41
C ALA A 39 8.12 5.97 -3.07
N LYS A 40 7.59 5.28 -4.09
CA LYS A 40 6.82 4.03 -3.91
C LYS A 40 7.71 2.83 -3.55
N ALA A 41 8.96 2.81 -4.00
CA ALA A 41 9.95 1.85 -3.53
C ALA A 41 10.25 2.03 -2.03
N GLU A 42 10.38 3.27 -1.58
CA GLU A 42 10.57 3.59 -0.16
C GLU A 42 9.34 3.23 0.69
N GLU A 43 8.13 3.45 0.17
CA GLU A 43 6.88 3.04 0.84
C GLU A 43 6.79 1.52 0.96
N SER A 44 7.08 0.78 -0.11
CA SER A 44 7.15 -0.68 -0.10
C SER A 44 8.19 -1.19 0.90
N LYS A 45 9.35 -0.50 1.01
CA LYS A 45 10.38 -0.83 1.99
C LYS A 45 9.89 -0.59 3.41
N LYS A 46 9.29 0.56 3.71
CA LYS A 46 8.74 0.86 5.04
C LYS A 46 7.69 -0.17 5.47
N ALA A 47 6.83 -0.59 4.54
CA ALA A 47 5.85 -1.64 4.82
C ALA A 47 6.52 -3.00 5.12
N ALA A 48 7.56 -3.35 4.38
CA ALA A 48 8.34 -4.57 4.62
C ALA A 48 9.08 -4.53 5.97
N ASP A 49 9.65 -3.38 6.32
CA ASP A 49 10.33 -3.16 7.59
C ASP A 49 9.33 -3.27 8.76
N ALA A 50 8.19 -2.55 8.68
CA ALA A 50 7.14 -2.59 9.70
C ALA A 50 6.59 -4.02 9.92
N PHE A 51 6.36 -4.76 8.82
CA PHE A 51 5.92 -6.15 8.90
C PHE A 51 6.98 -7.04 9.54
N THR A 52 8.24 -6.87 9.15
CA THR A 52 9.37 -7.63 9.73
C THR A 52 9.52 -7.36 11.22
N GLU A 53 9.41 -6.11 11.64
CA GLU A 53 9.49 -5.73 13.06
C GLU A 53 8.36 -6.34 13.89
N ILE A 54 7.14 -6.43 13.33
CA ILE A 54 6.00 -7.10 13.99
C ILE A 54 6.27 -8.61 14.12
N MET A 55 6.78 -9.24 13.06
CA MET A 55 7.07 -10.68 13.06
C MET A 55 8.23 -11.07 13.98
N ASN A 56 9.13 -10.15 14.26
CA ASN A 56 10.29 -10.38 15.14
C ASN A 56 9.98 -10.11 16.62
N VAL A 57 8.75 -9.72 17.00
CA VAL A 57 8.39 -9.56 18.43
C VAL A 57 8.31 -10.94 19.09
N PRO A 58 9.16 -11.25 20.08
CA PRO A 58 9.15 -12.56 20.72
C PRO A 58 7.78 -12.87 21.34
N ASP A 59 7.30 -14.10 21.10
CA ASP A 59 6.02 -14.62 21.63
C ASP A 59 4.75 -13.79 21.35
N LYS A 60 4.85 -12.75 20.54
CA LYS A 60 3.73 -11.86 20.19
C LYS A 60 3.53 -11.67 18.69
N ALA A 61 4.27 -12.34 17.85
CA ALA A 61 4.12 -12.25 16.39
C ALA A 61 2.70 -12.65 15.91
N ILE A 62 2.36 -12.26 14.69
CA ILE A 62 1.16 -12.75 14.04
C ILE A 62 1.28 -14.27 13.86
N PRO A 63 0.29 -15.08 14.28
CA PRO A 63 0.36 -16.53 14.15
C PRO A 63 0.56 -16.98 12.71
N GLN A 64 1.51 -17.89 12.49
CA GLN A 64 1.85 -18.42 11.17
C GLN A 64 0.63 -18.98 10.43
N SER A 65 -0.25 -19.70 11.16
CA SER A 65 -1.46 -20.29 10.60
C SER A 65 -2.45 -19.27 10.02
N LEU A 66 -2.44 -18.02 10.54
CA LEU A 66 -3.26 -16.93 10.00
C LEU A 66 -2.60 -16.30 8.76
N LEU A 67 -1.28 -16.13 8.79
CA LEU A 67 -0.54 -15.67 7.62
C LEU A 67 -0.72 -16.63 6.43
N ASP A 68 -0.67 -17.94 6.68
CA ASP A 68 -0.82 -18.95 5.63
C ASP A 68 -2.24 -19.00 5.05
N LYS A 69 -3.25 -18.63 5.84
CA LYS A 69 -4.66 -18.56 5.40
C LYS A 69 -5.03 -17.24 4.73
N ALA A 70 -4.26 -16.18 4.96
CA ALA A 70 -4.59 -14.86 4.43
C ALA A 70 -4.56 -14.85 2.89
N GLU A 71 -5.63 -14.33 2.29
CA GLU A 71 -5.76 -14.12 0.84
C GLU A 71 -5.07 -12.83 0.38
N ALA A 72 -5.00 -11.83 1.26
CA ALA A 72 -4.21 -10.63 1.05
C ALA A 72 -3.68 -10.08 2.38
N ILE A 73 -2.57 -9.37 2.32
CA ILE A 73 -1.99 -8.66 3.45
C ILE A 73 -1.78 -7.22 3.07
N ALA A 74 -2.33 -6.31 3.88
CA ALA A 74 -2.09 -4.88 3.79
C ALA A 74 -1.20 -4.42 4.94
N VAL A 75 -0.26 -3.52 4.65
CA VAL A 75 0.57 -2.86 5.66
C VAL A 75 0.58 -1.36 5.42
N PHE A 76 0.20 -0.61 6.43
CA PHE A 76 0.18 0.86 6.45
C PHE A 76 1.19 1.34 7.49
N PRO A 77 2.44 1.62 7.10
CA PRO A 77 3.49 2.04 8.03
C PRO A 77 3.30 3.49 8.45
N GLY A 78 3.50 3.78 9.71
CA GLY A 78 3.58 5.14 10.24
C GLY A 78 2.33 5.99 10.03
N VAL A 79 1.14 5.40 10.06
CA VAL A 79 -0.13 6.13 10.00
C VAL A 79 -0.18 7.16 11.12
N ILE A 80 -0.41 8.41 10.76
CA ILE A 80 -0.49 9.50 11.71
C ILE A 80 -1.91 9.56 12.26
N LYS A 81 -2.01 9.56 13.59
CA LYS A 81 -3.24 9.82 14.32
C LYS A 81 -3.06 11.10 15.12
N GLY A 82 -3.93 12.06 14.93
CA GLY A 82 -3.88 13.34 15.63
C GLY A 82 -5.27 13.83 16.01
N GLY A 83 -5.35 14.62 17.08
CA GLY A 83 -6.61 15.19 17.60
C GLY A 83 -6.57 15.42 19.10
N PHE A 84 -7.65 15.94 19.66
CA PHE A 84 -7.76 16.17 21.11
C PHE A 84 -8.89 15.33 21.73
N ILE A 85 -10.13 15.48 21.34
CA ILE A 85 -11.29 14.64 21.75
C ILE A 85 -11.79 13.87 20.53
N VAL A 86 -11.83 14.56 19.41
CA VAL A 86 -12.10 14.01 18.09
C VAL A 86 -10.84 14.18 17.26
N GLY A 87 -10.38 13.12 16.66
CA GLY A 87 -9.16 13.12 15.85
C GLY A 87 -9.41 12.52 14.50
N ALA A 88 -8.39 12.63 13.65
CA ALA A 88 -8.33 11.97 12.37
C ALA A 88 -7.08 11.08 12.31
N ARG A 89 -7.15 10.03 11.51
CA ARG A 89 -5.99 9.23 11.10
C ARG A 89 -5.84 9.28 9.61
N GLY A 90 -4.61 9.20 9.14
CA GLY A 90 -4.32 9.17 7.72
C GLY A 90 -2.92 8.64 7.45
N GLY A 91 -2.77 7.92 6.34
CA GLY A 91 -1.50 7.35 5.93
C GLY A 91 -1.60 6.64 4.59
N HIS A 92 -0.46 6.12 4.15
CA HIS A 92 -0.31 5.36 2.91
C HIS A 92 0.24 3.98 3.23
N GLY A 93 -0.03 3.03 2.36
CA GLY A 93 0.46 1.67 2.54
C GLY A 93 0.31 0.83 1.29
N VAL A 94 0.62 -0.44 1.43
CA VAL A 94 0.65 -1.39 0.33
C VAL A 94 -0.15 -2.62 0.65
N VAL A 95 -0.74 -3.21 -0.39
CA VAL A 95 -1.47 -4.47 -0.32
C VAL A 95 -0.89 -5.44 -1.33
N SER A 96 -0.58 -6.67 -0.91
CA SER A 96 -0.27 -7.78 -1.82
C SER A 96 -1.28 -8.89 -1.63
N ARG A 97 -1.73 -9.47 -2.74
CA ARG A 97 -2.62 -10.62 -2.78
C ARG A 97 -1.82 -11.92 -2.92
N ARG A 98 -2.34 -12.98 -2.32
CA ARG A 98 -1.81 -14.32 -2.55
C ARG A 98 -2.13 -14.78 -3.97
N VAL A 99 -1.10 -15.27 -4.66
CA VAL A 99 -1.19 -15.83 -6.01
C VAL A 99 -0.47 -17.18 -6.06
N PRO A 100 -0.71 -18.02 -7.06
CA PRO A 100 0.06 -19.24 -7.24
C PRO A 100 1.57 -18.94 -7.29
N GLY A 101 2.32 -19.58 -6.39
CA GLY A 101 3.77 -19.39 -6.27
C GLY A 101 4.23 -18.21 -5.40
N GLY A 102 3.30 -17.52 -4.69
CA GLY A 102 3.70 -16.46 -3.74
C GLY A 102 2.71 -15.32 -3.58
N TRP A 103 3.18 -14.11 -3.83
CA TRP A 103 2.43 -12.86 -3.63
C TRP A 103 2.46 -12.00 -4.89
N SER A 104 1.37 -11.29 -5.15
CA SER A 104 1.30 -10.30 -6.23
C SER A 104 2.27 -9.13 -6.00
N PRO A 105 2.59 -8.33 -7.02
CA PRO A 105 3.13 -7.00 -6.81
C PRO A 105 2.30 -6.22 -5.79
N PRO A 106 2.91 -5.30 -5.00
CA PRO A 106 2.15 -4.48 -4.07
C PRO A 106 1.36 -3.43 -4.83
N ALA A 107 0.06 -3.32 -4.56
CA ALA A 107 -0.74 -2.17 -4.95
C ALA A 107 -0.74 -1.12 -3.82
N PHE A 108 -0.77 0.15 -4.18
CA PHE A 108 -0.71 1.28 -3.26
C PHE A 108 -2.11 1.71 -2.85
N PHE A 109 -2.28 1.99 -1.54
CA PHE A 109 -3.54 2.35 -0.92
C PHE A 109 -3.36 3.46 0.10
N ASN A 110 -4.45 4.21 0.33
CA ASN A 110 -4.58 5.16 1.42
C ASN A 110 -5.40 4.54 2.55
N ILE A 111 -5.11 4.95 3.78
CA ILE A 111 -5.93 4.66 4.95
C ILE A 111 -6.32 5.96 5.63
N GLY A 112 -7.59 6.12 5.97
CA GLY A 112 -8.10 7.32 6.61
C GLY A 112 -9.29 7.02 7.51
N GLY A 113 -9.69 8.00 8.31
CA GLY A 113 -10.88 7.88 9.14
C GLY A 113 -10.85 8.74 10.37
N GLY A 114 -12.02 8.86 11.00
CA GLY A 114 -12.16 9.47 12.31
C GLY A 114 -11.53 8.62 13.40
N SER A 115 -11.09 9.26 14.47
CA SER A 115 -10.67 8.60 15.69
C SER A 115 -11.25 9.33 16.89
N PHE A 116 -11.79 8.56 17.84
CA PHE A 116 -12.27 9.08 19.12
C PHE A 116 -11.28 8.71 20.21
N GLY A 117 -11.02 9.61 21.13
CA GLY A 117 -10.18 9.39 22.32
C GLY A 117 -9.33 10.60 22.67
N LEU A 118 -8.92 10.65 23.94
CA LEU A 118 -7.99 11.67 24.43
C LEU A 118 -6.61 11.43 23.83
N LEU A 119 -6.30 12.15 22.76
CA LEU A 119 -4.98 12.20 22.13
C LEU A 119 -4.45 13.62 22.28
N ILE A 120 -3.38 13.75 23.05
CA ILE A 120 -2.62 14.98 23.11
C ILE A 120 -1.40 14.82 22.22
N GLY A 121 -1.47 15.40 20.99
CA GLY A 121 -0.38 15.35 20.03
C GLY A 121 -0.62 14.44 18.85
N ALA A 122 0.47 14.09 18.13
CA ALA A 122 0.46 13.18 17.00
C ALA A 122 1.15 11.85 17.37
N GLU A 123 0.52 10.74 17.04
CA GLU A 123 1.06 9.40 17.23
C GLU A 123 1.23 8.73 15.87
N LYS A 124 2.35 8.00 15.70
CA LYS A 124 2.59 7.14 14.54
C LYS A 124 2.31 5.70 14.91
N THR A 125 1.50 5.03 14.11
CA THR A 125 1.10 3.64 14.32
C THR A 125 1.22 2.88 13.00
N ASP A 126 1.87 1.73 13.04
CA ASP A 126 1.86 0.79 11.92
C ASP A 126 0.62 -0.10 12.03
N PHE A 127 -0.09 -0.30 10.93
CA PHE A 127 -1.22 -1.23 10.86
C PHE A 127 -0.91 -2.37 9.90
N VAL A 128 -1.30 -3.59 10.29
CA VAL A 128 -1.30 -4.78 9.44
C VAL A 128 -2.72 -5.34 9.40
N LEU A 129 -3.23 -5.57 8.21
CA LEU A 129 -4.54 -6.17 7.98
C LEU A 129 -4.38 -7.47 7.21
N LEU A 130 -4.94 -8.55 7.74
CA LEU A 130 -5.03 -9.83 7.05
C LEU A 130 -6.45 -9.98 6.51
N PHE A 131 -6.59 -10.06 5.20
CA PHE A 131 -7.85 -10.38 4.52
C PHE A 131 -7.97 -11.90 4.46
N MET A 132 -8.92 -12.46 5.22
CA MET A 132 -9.00 -13.89 5.46
C MET A 132 -9.82 -14.64 4.42
N ASN A 133 -10.54 -13.93 3.55
CA ASN A 133 -11.33 -14.53 2.46
C ASN A 133 -11.39 -13.59 1.24
N THR A 134 -11.83 -14.16 0.12
CA THR A 134 -11.94 -13.44 -1.16
C THR A 134 -12.98 -12.33 -1.13
N GLY A 135 -14.08 -12.48 -0.37
CA GLY A 135 -15.14 -11.47 -0.27
C GLY A 135 -14.64 -10.17 0.35
N ALA A 136 -13.81 -10.25 1.41
CA ALA A 136 -13.17 -9.07 1.99
C ALA A 136 -12.19 -8.41 1.02
N LEU A 137 -11.46 -9.21 0.25
CA LEU A 137 -10.55 -8.70 -0.77
C LEU A 137 -11.31 -8.03 -1.92
N GLU A 138 -12.42 -8.60 -2.38
CA GLU A 138 -13.27 -8.00 -3.41
C GLU A 138 -13.85 -6.66 -2.97
N GLY A 139 -14.20 -6.52 -1.68
CA GLY A 139 -14.59 -5.25 -1.08
C GLY A 139 -13.48 -4.20 -1.21
N LEU A 140 -12.25 -4.58 -0.89
CA LEU A 140 -11.07 -3.71 -1.00
C LEU A 140 -10.79 -3.24 -2.44
N LEU A 141 -11.20 -4.00 -3.45
CA LEU A 141 -10.98 -3.65 -4.87
C LEU A 141 -11.97 -2.61 -5.40
N LYS A 142 -12.97 -2.20 -4.60
CA LYS A 142 -13.86 -1.08 -4.88
C LYS A 142 -13.14 0.25 -4.62
N ASP A 143 -13.76 1.36 -5.04
CA ASP A 143 -13.16 2.69 -4.88
C ASP A 143 -12.99 3.14 -3.43
N LYS A 144 -13.86 2.70 -2.53
CA LYS A 144 -13.80 2.96 -1.07
C LYS A 144 -14.26 1.72 -0.33
N PHE A 145 -13.55 1.39 0.72
CA PHE A 145 -13.85 0.24 1.56
C PHE A 145 -13.81 0.63 3.03
N GLU A 146 -14.94 0.51 3.72
CA GLU A 146 -15.06 0.81 5.14
C GLU A 146 -14.92 -0.46 5.99
N LEU A 147 -13.91 -0.47 6.86
CA LEU A 147 -13.69 -1.55 7.82
C LEU A 147 -14.79 -1.58 8.89
N GLY A 148 -15.42 -2.72 9.03
CA GLY A 148 -16.52 -2.93 9.97
C GLY A 148 -17.89 -2.55 9.44
N GLY A 149 -17.98 -1.86 8.29
CA GLY A 149 -19.22 -1.60 7.57
C GLY A 149 -19.48 -2.67 6.49
N GLU A 150 -18.54 -2.77 5.54
CA GLU A 150 -18.67 -3.71 4.40
C GLU A 150 -18.08 -5.09 4.67
N ALA A 151 -17.09 -5.19 5.58
CA ALA A 151 -16.55 -6.47 6.01
C ALA A 151 -16.30 -6.49 7.51
N GLY A 152 -16.57 -7.63 8.16
CA GLY A 152 -16.32 -7.84 9.58
C GLY A 152 -14.84 -7.74 9.89
N VAL A 153 -14.45 -6.73 10.68
CA VAL A 153 -13.07 -6.55 11.16
C VAL A 153 -13.01 -6.91 12.64
N ALA A 154 -11.97 -7.65 13.03
CA ALA A 154 -11.70 -7.98 14.42
C ALA A 154 -10.23 -7.77 14.77
N ALA A 155 -9.95 -7.55 16.05
CA ALA A 155 -8.60 -7.58 16.59
C ALA A 155 -7.97 -8.96 16.39
N GLY A 156 -6.83 -9.03 15.72
CA GLY A 156 -6.12 -10.28 15.50
C GLY A 156 -5.48 -10.82 16.78
N PRO A 157 -5.44 -12.14 16.98
CA PRO A 157 -4.71 -12.75 18.11
C PRO A 157 -3.21 -12.61 17.92
N VAL A 158 -2.48 -12.42 19.01
CA VAL A 158 -1.03 -12.32 19.01
C VAL A 158 -0.40 -13.47 19.78
N GLY A 159 0.74 -13.95 19.31
CA GLY A 159 1.49 -15.02 19.95
C GLY A 159 0.90 -16.42 19.73
N ARG A 160 1.32 -17.36 20.58
CA ARG A 160 0.91 -18.77 20.47
C ARG A 160 -0.48 -19.06 21.06
N SER A 161 -1.09 -18.12 21.76
CA SER A 161 -2.42 -18.32 22.37
C SER A 161 -3.52 -18.16 21.32
N THR A 162 -3.72 -19.19 20.49
CA THR A 162 -4.84 -19.30 19.54
C THR A 162 -6.18 -19.58 20.25
N ALA A 163 -6.20 -19.65 21.56
CA ALA A 163 -7.38 -20.02 22.35
C ALA A 163 -8.36 -18.85 22.62
N ALA A 164 -7.99 -17.62 22.29
CA ALA A 164 -8.89 -16.49 22.50
C ALA A 164 -9.87 -16.36 21.34
N SER A 165 -11.11 -16.78 21.57
CA SER A 165 -12.30 -16.54 20.74
C SER A 165 -12.28 -17.13 19.34
N THR A 166 -12.27 -18.44 19.23
CA THR A 166 -12.44 -19.18 17.97
C THR A 166 -13.64 -18.69 17.14
N ASP A 167 -14.73 -18.30 17.77
CA ASP A 167 -15.94 -17.84 17.08
C ASP A 167 -15.79 -16.45 16.44
N VAL A 168 -15.07 -15.51 17.07
CA VAL A 168 -14.83 -14.18 16.50
C VAL A 168 -13.86 -14.27 15.34
N LEU A 169 -12.81 -15.09 15.47
CA LEU A 169 -11.84 -15.32 14.42
C LEU A 169 -12.43 -16.05 13.21
N LEU A 170 -13.33 -16.97 13.43
CA LEU A 170 -14.03 -17.71 12.35
C LEU A 170 -15.02 -16.83 11.58
N LYS A 171 -15.56 -15.78 12.22
CA LYS A 171 -16.50 -14.83 11.62
C LYS A 171 -15.84 -13.59 11.04
N ALA A 172 -14.63 -13.25 11.49
CA ALA A 172 -13.92 -12.08 11.01
C ALA A 172 -13.39 -12.31 9.59
N GLN A 173 -13.77 -11.41 8.70
CA GLN A 173 -13.26 -11.40 7.33
C GLN A 173 -11.89 -10.71 7.24
N ILE A 174 -11.61 -9.80 8.18
CA ILE A 174 -10.35 -9.07 8.29
C ILE A 174 -9.85 -9.13 9.73
N LEU A 175 -8.60 -9.49 9.91
CA LEU A 175 -7.91 -9.40 11.19
C LEU A 175 -6.97 -8.20 11.16
N SER A 176 -7.07 -7.35 12.16
CA SER A 176 -6.28 -6.13 12.25
C SER A 176 -5.31 -6.13 13.43
N TYR A 177 -4.15 -5.60 13.17
CA TYR A 177 -3.05 -5.46 14.12
C TYR A 177 -2.49 -4.06 14.08
N SER A 178 -1.97 -3.60 15.20
CA SER A 178 -1.28 -2.32 15.30
C SER A 178 0.01 -2.42 16.09
N ARG A 179 0.98 -1.59 15.72
CA ARG A 179 2.20 -1.38 16.49
C ARG A 179 2.43 0.12 16.69
N SER A 180 2.48 0.52 17.95
CA SER A 180 2.80 1.90 18.33
C SER A 180 3.78 1.88 19.50
N LYS A 181 4.83 2.71 19.43
CA LYS A 181 5.86 2.85 20.49
C LYS A 181 6.42 1.50 20.97
N GLY A 182 6.62 0.54 20.05
CA GLY A 182 7.14 -0.78 20.36
C GLY A 182 6.13 -1.77 20.96
N VAL A 183 4.89 -1.34 21.21
CA VAL A 183 3.81 -2.23 21.66
C VAL A 183 3.04 -2.75 20.45
N PHE A 184 2.93 -4.06 20.33
CA PHE A 184 2.16 -4.74 19.31
C PHE A 184 0.92 -5.42 19.91
N ALA A 185 -0.23 -5.21 19.29
CA ALA A 185 -1.52 -5.78 19.72
C ALA A 185 -2.50 -5.87 18.54
N GLY A 186 -3.50 -6.74 18.68
CA GLY A 186 -4.71 -6.68 17.86
C GLY A 186 -5.51 -5.42 18.21
N LEU A 187 -6.04 -4.75 17.19
CA LEU A 187 -6.82 -3.53 17.34
C LEU A 187 -8.03 -3.55 16.40
N GLU A 188 -9.19 -3.17 16.90
CA GLU A 188 -10.39 -3.01 16.08
C GLU A 188 -10.35 -1.67 15.33
N LEU A 189 -10.51 -1.70 14.01
CA LEU A 189 -10.41 -0.53 13.11
C LEU A 189 -11.76 -0.15 12.48
N LYS A 190 -12.88 -0.32 13.17
CA LYS A 190 -14.20 0.08 12.66
C LYS A 190 -14.25 1.54 12.24
N GLY A 191 -14.94 1.85 11.14
CA GLY A 191 -15.07 3.20 10.61
C GLY A 191 -13.80 3.73 9.95
N THR A 192 -12.80 2.89 9.74
CA THR A 192 -11.61 3.24 8.96
C THR A 192 -11.89 2.97 7.50
N VAL A 193 -11.60 3.92 6.64
CA VAL A 193 -11.74 3.81 5.19
C VAL A 193 -10.38 3.50 4.57
N ILE A 194 -10.38 2.57 3.63
CA ILE A 194 -9.24 2.24 2.79
C ILE A 194 -9.67 2.50 1.34
N ASP A 195 -8.85 3.20 0.59
CA ASP A 195 -9.09 3.49 -0.82
C ASP A 195 -7.81 3.29 -1.65
N PRO A 196 -7.93 2.80 -2.90
CA PRO A 196 -6.78 2.60 -3.76
C PRO A 196 -6.19 3.93 -4.22
N ASP A 197 -4.87 4.08 -4.11
CA ASP A 197 -4.13 5.18 -4.73
C ASP A 197 -3.88 4.87 -6.21
N ASN A 198 -4.93 5.02 -7.02
CA ASN A 198 -4.84 4.67 -8.43
C ASN A 198 -3.92 5.59 -9.22
N ASP A 199 -3.67 6.82 -8.80
CA ASP A 199 -2.70 7.72 -9.43
C ASP A 199 -1.28 7.19 -9.30
N ASP A 200 -0.94 6.65 -8.15
CA ASP A 200 0.36 6.05 -7.91
C ASP A 200 0.47 4.64 -8.49
N ASN A 201 -0.61 3.84 -8.45
CA ASN A 201 -0.65 2.53 -9.10
C ASN A 201 -0.44 2.65 -10.62
N VAL A 202 -1.13 3.57 -11.28
CA VAL A 202 -0.96 3.83 -12.72
C VAL A 202 0.43 4.40 -13.03
N ALA A 203 0.97 5.26 -12.17
CA ALA A 203 2.32 5.80 -12.38
C ALA A 203 3.42 4.72 -12.29
N VAL A 204 3.24 3.70 -11.46
CA VAL A 204 4.21 2.61 -11.25
C VAL A 204 4.01 1.46 -12.22
N TYR A 205 2.76 1.08 -12.49
CA TYR A 205 2.41 -0.14 -13.23
C TYR A 205 1.65 0.09 -14.54
N GLY A 206 1.14 1.30 -14.78
CA GLY A 206 0.26 1.62 -15.92
C GLY A 206 -1.19 1.13 -15.77
N ILE A 207 -1.55 0.53 -14.63
CA ILE A 207 -2.86 -0.05 -14.37
C ILE A 207 -3.32 0.23 -12.93
N LYS A 208 -4.61 0.03 -12.64
CA LYS A 208 -5.22 0.30 -11.33
C LYS A 208 -5.02 -0.85 -10.34
N ALA A 209 -5.28 -0.58 -9.05
CA ALA A 209 -5.15 -1.53 -7.96
C ALA A 209 -5.97 -2.82 -8.17
N ASN A 210 -7.20 -2.71 -8.66
CA ASN A 210 -8.06 -3.85 -8.93
C ASN A 210 -7.48 -4.80 -9.99
N GLU A 211 -6.77 -4.28 -10.97
CA GLU A 211 -6.07 -5.08 -11.98
C GLU A 211 -4.81 -5.73 -11.40
N ILE A 212 -4.03 -4.98 -10.59
CA ILE A 212 -2.82 -5.50 -9.91
C ILE A 212 -3.17 -6.67 -9.00
N LEU A 213 -4.27 -6.55 -8.24
CA LEU A 213 -4.70 -7.53 -7.25
C LEU A 213 -5.70 -8.56 -7.80
N SER A 214 -6.06 -8.52 -9.08
CA SER A 214 -6.99 -9.50 -9.67
C SER A 214 -6.35 -10.88 -9.78
N SER A 215 -7.17 -11.94 -9.68
CA SER A 215 -6.71 -13.33 -9.90
C SER A 215 -6.43 -13.63 -11.37
N GLY A 216 -7.00 -12.86 -12.27
CA GLY A 216 -6.85 -13.05 -13.71
C GLY A 216 -5.55 -12.49 -14.30
N HIS A 217 -4.89 -11.60 -13.61
CA HIS A 217 -3.65 -10.98 -14.08
C HIS A 217 -2.43 -11.83 -13.71
N LYS A 218 -1.77 -12.38 -14.70
CA LYS A 218 -0.55 -13.18 -14.50
C LYS A 218 0.67 -12.27 -14.38
N TRP A 219 0.84 -11.66 -13.22
CA TRP A 219 2.06 -10.93 -12.92
C TRP A 219 3.25 -11.87 -12.70
N THR A 220 4.36 -11.52 -13.32
CA THR A 220 5.65 -12.12 -12.95
C THR A 220 6.46 -11.11 -12.13
N MET A 221 7.26 -11.60 -11.18
CA MET A 221 8.15 -10.72 -10.41
C MET A 221 9.14 -9.95 -11.30
N SER A 222 9.47 -10.47 -12.47
CA SER A 222 10.32 -9.78 -13.46
C SER A 222 9.66 -8.51 -14.03
N GLN A 223 8.34 -8.49 -14.17
CA GLN A 223 7.58 -7.33 -14.64
C GLN A 223 7.38 -6.25 -13.57
N THR A 224 7.57 -6.61 -12.29
CA THR A 224 7.45 -5.67 -11.18
C THR A 224 8.73 -4.83 -11.06
N PRO A 225 8.65 -3.50 -10.92
CA PRO A 225 9.83 -2.67 -10.71
C PRO A 225 10.64 -3.14 -9.49
N ALA A 226 11.97 -3.21 -9.61
CA ALA A 226 12.83 -3.84 -8.61
C ALA A 226 12.63 -3.28 -7.19
N GLY A 227 12.51 -1.94 -7.07
CA GLY A 227 12.39 -1.27 -5.78
C GLY A 227 11.14 -1.62 -4.98
N VAL A 228 10.03 -2.01 -5.63
CA VAL A 228 8.78 -2.33 -4.93
C VAL A 228 8.63 -3.81 -4.62
N ARG A 229 9.54 -4.68 -5.09
CA ARG A 229 9.49 -6.14 -4.85
C ARG A 229 9.74 -6.54 -3.41
N ILE A 230 10.35 -5.65 -2.62
CA ILE A 230 10.79 -5.98 -1.27
C ILE A 230 9.63 -6.40 -0.35
N PHE A 231 8.45 -5.80 -0.50
CA PHE A 231 7.29 -6.15 0.31
C PHE A 231 6.77 -7.57 0.06
N PRO A 232 6.38 -7.97 -1.18
CA PRO A 232 5.95 -9.34 -1.44
C PRO A 232 7.04 -10.38 -1.18
N GLN A 233 8.33 -10.04 -1.38
CA GLN A 233 9.45 -10.92 -1.00
C GLN A 233 9.55 -11.11 0.51
N THR A 234 9.26 -10.07 1.29
CA THR A 234 9.21 -10.16 2.74
C THR A 234 8.04 -11.02 3.20
N LEU A 235 6.85 -10.83 2.64
CA LEU A 235 5.70 -11.68 2.94
C LEU A 235 6.00 -13.17 2.64
N ALA A 236 6.66 -13.46 1.52
CA ALA A 236 7.03 -14.82 1.13
C ALA A 236 7.97 -15.49 2.13
N ARG A 237 8.81 -14.76 2.86
CA ARG A 237 9.68 -15.30 3.90
C ARG A 237 8.92 -15.76 5.14
N TYR A 238 7.80 -15.09 5.45
CA TYR A 238 7.00 -15.36 6.65
C TYR A 238 5.76 -16.20 6.38
N SER A 239 5.35 -16.38 5.14
CA SER A 239 4.15 -17.11 4.76
C SER A 239 4.39 -17.93 3.49
N THR A 240 4.86 -19.16 3.70
CA THR A 240 5.09 -20.15 2.66
C THR A 240 3.91 -21.11 2.63
N ARG A 241 2.82 -20.75 1.97
CA ARG A 241 1.79 -21.72 1.61
C ARG A 241 2.38 -22.61 0.51
N ARG A 242 2.66 -23.85 0.86
CA ARG A 242 3.02 -24.92 -0.09
C ARG A 242 1.78 -25.43 -0.79
#